data_aec5f8245d49614f14155bf3480c8e24
#
_entry.id   aec5f8245d49614f14155bf3480c8e24
#
_cell.length_a   1.000
_cell.length_b   1.000
_cell.length_c   1.000
_cell.angle_alpha   90.00
_cell.angle_beta   90.00
_cell.angle_gamma   90.00
#
_symmetry.space_group_name_H-M   'P 1'
#
loop_
_entity.id
_entity.type
_entity.pdbx_description
1 polymer ?
#
loop_
_entity_poly.entity_id
_entity_poly.type
_entity_poly.pdbx_seq_one_letter_code
_entity_poly.pdbx_strand_id
1 'polypeptide(L)'
;IRDSIKTHQGTTMDRAYLCNRYNKIVHGDRDFTMFGSITLNHPVGGLNPAAVEVALKLGAKVVWLPTQHAQNHLAKFGKNPDDGVKVTENGKIVPEMKDIFQLVKDYDAVLGTAHISPEESFIVCDAARAAGVKKLVVTHPEWWVVDMSIEDQKRIVKDYDVLLERCYAQNMGGGKYKSNLPENLEVIREVGYKNVLISTDGGQTENPHWEIAMQQYLQY
;
A
#
# COMPACT_ATOMS: atom_id res chain seq x y z
N ILE A 1 13.47 -4.97 -14.48
CA ILE A 1 13.00 -4.42 -13.18
C ILE A 1 11.61 -3.85 -13.36
N ARG A 2 10.74 -4.13 -12.42
CA ARG A 2 9.37 -3.58 -12.36
C ARG A 2 9.15 -2.98 -11.00
N ASP A 3 8.61 -1.78 -10.97
CA ASP A 3 8.40 -1.04 -9.74
C ASP A 3 7.08 -0.27 -9.80
N SER A 4 6.58 0.18 -8.66
CA SER A 4 5.40 1.01 -8.57
C SER A 4 5.68 2.25 -7.74
N ILE A 5 5.04 3.33 -8.15
CA ILE A 5 5.16 4.64 -7.50
C ILE A 5 3.87 4.97 -6.77
N LYS A 6 3.99 5.41 -5.52
CA LYS A 6 2.88 5.85 -4.67
C LYS A 6 3.06 7.33 -4.30
N THR A 7 1.97 8.05 -4.17
CA THR A 7 1.95 9.37 -3.56
C THR A 7 0.71 9.51 -2.67
N HIS A 8 0.84 10.23 -1.56
CA HIS A 8 -0.30 10.53 -0.68
C HIS A 8 -1.26 11.60 -1.27
N GLN A 9 -0.84 12.27 -2.33
CA GLN A 9 -1.51 13.48 -2.86
C GLN A 9 -2.38 13.23 -4.10
N GLY A 10 -2.47 11.98 -4.58
CA GLY A 10 -3.28 11.72 -5.78
C GLY A 10 -2.87 10.48 -6.55
N THR A 11 -2.70 10.63 -7.86
CA THR A 11 -2.24 9.57 -8.76
C THR A 11 -0.77 9.76 -9.15
N THR A 12 -0.15 8.68 -9.61
CA THR A 12 1.25 8.70 -10.07
C THR A 12 1.38 8.30 -11.53
N MET A 13 0.29 8.38 -12.29
CA MET A 13 0.26 7.92 -13.69
C MET A 13 1.16 8.75 -14.60
N ASP A 14 1.19 10.06 -14.39
CA ASP A 14 2.07 11.00 -15.09
C ASP A 14 3.56 10.64 -14.88
N ARG A 15 3.94 10.37 -13.64
CA ARG A 15 5.33 10.02 -13.28
C ARG A 15 5.73 8.66 -13.85
N ALA A 16 4.87 7.66 -13.77
CA ALA A 16 5.10 6.35 -14.35
C ALA A 16 5.26 6.45 -15.88
N TYR A 17 4.39 7.21 -16.54
CA TYR A 17 4.49 7.46 -17.97
C TYR A 17 5.83 8.13 -18.35
N LEU A 18 6.19 9.21 -17.67
CA LEU A 18 7.44 9.94 -17.95
C LEU A 18 8.65 9.05 -17.70
N CYS A 19 8.67 8.27 -16.63
CA CYS A 19 9.75 7.36 -16.30
C CYS A 19 9.94 6.29 -17.39
N ASN A 20 8.86 5.65 -17.82
CA ASN A 20 8.90 4.64 -18.89
C ASN A 20 9.31 5.24 -20.22
N ARG A 21 8.82 6.45 -20.55
CA ARG A 21 9.21 7.14 -21.77
C ARG A 21 10.69 7.56 -21.76
N TYR A 22 11.20 8.03 -20.63
CA TYR A 22 12.61 8.35 -20.45
C TYR A 22 13.49 7.09 -20.63
N ASN A 23 13.10 5.98 -20.00
CA ASN A 23 13.79 4.70 -20.15
C ASN A 23 13.90 4.32 -21.64
N LYS A 24 12.81 4.44 -22.39
CA LYS A 24 12.77 4.11 -23.82
C LYS A 24 13.66 5.02 -24.64
N ILE A 25 13.62 6.34 -24.44
CA ILE A 25 14.32 7.32 -25.27
C ILE A 25 15.82 7.38 -24.94
N VAL A 26 16.16 7.37 -23.64
CA VAL A 26 17.54 7.63 -23.18
C VAL A 26 18.32 6.34 -22.96
N HIS A 27 17.67 5.28 -22.53
CA HIS A 27 18.32 4.02 -22.14
C HIS A 27 18.06 2.85 -23.10
N GLY A 28 17.41 3.10 -24.26
CA GLY A 28 17.16 2.07 -25.25
C GLY A 28 16.18 0.98 -24.80
N ASP A 29 15.18 1.35 -23.99
CA ASP A 29 14.13 0.45 -23.52
C ASP A 29 14.69 -0.74 -22.72
N ARG A 30 15.50 -0.44 -21.71
CA ARG A 30 15.97 -1.47 -20.76
C ARG A 30 14.80 -2.18 -20.10
N ASP A 31 15.01 -3.43 -19.66
CA ASP A 31 13.98 -4.21 -18.93
C ASP A 31 13.66 -3.58 -17.58
N PHE A 32 12.94 -2.48 -17.65
CA PHE A 32 12.44 -1.69 -16.55
C PHE A 32 11.04 -1.18 -16.89
N THR A 33 10.11 -1.33 -15.96
CA THR A 33 8.76 -0.78 -16.08
C THR A 33 8.33 -0.15 -14.76
N MET A 34 7.95 1.11 -14.79
CA MET A 34 7.32 1.82 -13.69
C MET A 34 5.80 1.74 -13.81
N PHE A 35 5.13 1.30 -12.76
CA PHE A 35 3.68 1.29 -12.67
C PHE A 35 3.17 2.46 -11.83
N GLY A 36 2.07 3.05 -12.27
CA GLY A 36 1.37 4.06 -11.49
C GLY A 36 0.37 3.44 -10.53
N SER A 37 -0.08 4.27 -9.61
CA SER A 37 -1.07 3.92 -8.60
C SER A 37 -1.98 5.10 -8.29
N ILE A 38 -3.07 4.84 -7.56
CA ILE A 38 -3.91 5.84 -6.92
C ILE A 38 -3.98 5.57 -5.42
N THR A 39 -3.97 6.63 -4.61
CA THR A 39 -4.14 6.55 -3.15
C THR A 39 -5.40 7.29 -2.75
N LEU A 40 -6.31 6.60 -2.05
CA LEU A 40 -7.68 7.06 -1.79
C LEU A 40 -7.75 8.03 -0.59
N ASN A 41 -6.92 9.05 -0.63
CA ASN A 41 -6.93 10.17 0.30
C ASN A 41 -7.87 11.29 -0.18
N HIS A 42 -8.11 12.31 0.63
CA HIS A 42 -8.97 13.45 0.30
C HIS A 42 -8.64 14.15 -1.04
N PRO A 43 -7.37 14.33 -1.46
CA PRO A 43 -7.06 14.98 -2.72
C PRO A 43 -7.67 14.32 -3.97
N VAL A 44 -8.02 13.03 -3.91
CA VAL A 44 -8.73 12.33 -5.00
C VAL A 44 -10.23 12.13 -4.71
N GLY A 45 -10.72 12.74 -3.62
CA GLY A 45 -12.11 12.61 -3.17
C GLY A 45 -12.38 11.41 -2.25
N GLY A 46 -11.35 10.88 -1.58
CA GLY A 46 -11.46 9.73 -0.69
C GLY A 46 -11.78 8.45 -1.45
N LEU A 47 -12.79 7.69 -0.98
CA LEU A 47 -13.29 6.49 -1.67
C LEU A 47 -14.12 6.89 -2.91
N ASN A 48 -13.43 7.28 -3.97
CA ASN A 48 -14.01 7.80 -5.20
C ASN A 48 -13.87 6.79 -6.36
N PRO A 49 -14.91 6.00 -6.68
CA PRO A 49 -14.86 5.01 -7.77
C PRO A 49 -14.53 5.63 -9.13
N ALA A 50 -15.01 6.84 -9.42
CA ALA A 50 -14.73 7.51 -10.69
C ALA A 50 -13.22 7.84 -10.84
N ALA A 51 -12.58 8.30 -9.78
CA ALA A 51 -11.13 8.52 -9.78
C ALA A 51 -10.34 7.22 -9.92
N VAL A 52 -10.79 6.14 -9.27
CA VAL A 52 -10.19 4.80 -9.41
C VAL A 52 -10.30 4.30 -10.85
N GLU A 53 -11.48 4.41 -11.46
CA GLU A 53 -11.71 4.00 -12.85
C GLU A 53 -10.78 4.74 -13.82
N VAL A 54 -10.66 6.05 -13.68
CA VAL A 54 -9.77 6.86 -14.53
C VAL A 54 -8.31 6.43 -14.33
N ALA A 55 -7.85 6.25 -13.09
CA ALA A 55 -6.49 5.80 -12.82
C ALA A 55 -6.20 4.43 -13.45
N LEU A 56 -7.13 3.48 -13.32
CA LEU A 56 -6.98 2.13 -13.89
C LEU A 56 -7.01 2.16 -15.43
N LYS A 57 -7.87 2.96 -16.05
CA LYS A 57 -7.89 3.18 -17.51
C LYS A 57 -6.58 3.79 -18.01
N LEU A 58 -5.94 4.63 -17.24
CA LEU A 58 -4.62 5.19 -17.54
C LEU A 58 -3.47 4.21 -17.27
N GLY A 59 -3.75 3.00 -16.77
CA GLY A 59 -2.77 1.93 -16.58
C GLY A 59 -2.25 1.77 -15.16
N ALA A 60 -2.90 2.36 -14.14
CA ALA A 60 -2.57 2.09 -12.75
C ALA A 60 -2.67 0.58 -12.46
N LYS A 61 -1.75 0.08 -11.63
CA LYS A 61 -1.71 -1.32 -11.23
C LYS A 61 -2.01 -1.53 -9.74
N VAL A 62 -2.01 -0.46 -8.96
CA VAL A 62 -2.27 -0.52 -7.53
C VAL A 62 -3.28 0.55 -7.13
N VAL A 63 -4.25 0.14 -6.36
CA VAL A 63 -5.19 1.02 -5.65
C VAL A 63 -4.87 0.90 -4.16
N TRP A 64 -4.36 1.98 -3.59
CA TRP A 64 -4.08 2.08 -2.15
C TRP A 64 -5.29 2.65 -1.43
N LEU A 65 -5.75 2.00 -0.38
CA LEU A 65 -6.71 2.58 0.55
C LEU A 65 -6.12 3.84 1.22
N PRO A 66 -6.87 4.57 2.04
CA PRO A 66 -6.37 5.80 2.64
C PRO A 66 -5.07 5.60 3.42
N THR A 67 -4.11 6.51 3.21
CA THR A 67 -2.86 6.60 3.96
C THR A 67 -2.97 7.69 5.03
N GLN A 68 -2.43 8.88 4.78
CA GLN A 68 -2.43 10.00 5.73
C GLN A 68 -3.83 10.49 6.14
N HIS A 69 -4.85 10.15 5.35
CA HIS A 69 -6.24 10.47 5.66
C HIS A 69 -7.05 9.24 6.10
N ALA A 70 -6.43 8.09 6.42
CA ALA A 70 -7.13 7.01 7.11
C ALA A 70 -7.53 7.44 8.52
N GLN A 71 -8.71 7.06 9.00
CA GLN A 71 -9.15 7.36 10.37
C GLN A 71 -8.14 6.83 11.39
N ASN A 72 -7.64 5.60 11.20
CA ASN A 72 -6.59 5.02 12.04
C ASN A 72 -5.31 5.87 12.06
N HIS A 73 -4.84 6.35 10.88
CA HIS A 73 -3.66 7.21 10.80
C HIS A 73 -3.84 8.50 11.58
N LEU A 74 -4.98 9.17 11.40
CA LEU A 74 -5.28 10.42 12.13
C LEU A 74 -5.28 10.18 13.64
N ALA A 75 -5.91 9.10 14.12
CA ALA A 75 -5.93 8.72 15.53
C ALA A 75 -4.53 8.51 16.09
N LYS A 76 -3.66 7.76 15.39
CA LYS A 76 -2.27 7.50 15.80
C LYS A 76 -1.44 8.79 15.88
N PHE A 77 -1.78 9.82 15.10
CA PHE A 77 -1.13 11.15 15.15
C PHE A 77 -1.85 12.14 16.09
N GLY A 78 -2.78 11.71 16.91
CA GLY A 78 -3.51 12.56 17.85
C GLY A 78 -4.44 13.60 17.19
N LYS A 79 -4.84 13.34 15.93
CA LYS A 79 -5.81 14.14 15.18
C LYS A 79 -7.21 13.54 15.33
N ASN A 80 -8.24 14.32 14.95
CA ASN A 80 -9.60 13.81 14.95
C ASN A 80 -9.80 12.74 13.87
N PRO A 81 -10.13 11.47 14.21
CA PRO A 81 -10.38 10.42 13.22
C PRO A 81 -11.56 10.72 12.30
N ASP A 82 -12.55 11.48 12.76
CA ASP A 82 -13.75 11.81 11.97
C ASP A 82 -13.43 12.70 10.75
N ASP A 83 -12.27 13.38 10.77
CA ASP A 83 -11.78 14.10 9.60
C ASP A 83 -11.15 13.17 8.55
N GLY A 84 -11.09 11.87 8.82
CA GLY A 84 -10.51 10.87 7.95
C GLY A 84 -11.48 10.26 6.95
N VAL A 85 -10.93 9.56 5.97
CA VAL A 85 -11.70 8.75 5.03
C VAL A 85 -12.10 7.45 5.72
N LYS A 86 -13.39 7.24 5.87
CA LYS A 86 -13.97 6.05 6.48
C LYS A 86 -14.02 4.91 5.45
N VAL A 87 -13.44 3.76 5.75
CA VAL A 87 -13.50 2.55 4.92
C VAL A 87 -14.47 1.50 5.46
N THR A 88 -14.71 1.55 6.77
CA THR A 88 -15.64 0.65 7.47
C THR A 88 -16.58 1.43 8.38
N GLU A 89 -17.76 0.89 8.59
CA GLU A 89 -18.76 1.39 9.54
C GLU A 89 -19.55 0.22 10.13
N ASN A 90 -19.69 0.21 11.45
CA ASN A 90 -20.43 -0.85 12.18
C ASN A 90 -19.97 -2.28 11.82
N GLY A 91 -18.64 -2.47 11.66
CA GLY A 91 -18.05 -3.77 11.34
C GLY A 91 -18.26 -4.23 9.90
N LYS A 92 -18.62 -3.33 8.98
CA LYS A 92 -18.81 -3.61 7.55
C LYS A 92 -18.13 -2.55 6.70
N ILE A 93 -17.79 -2.91 5.46
CA ILE A 93 -17.31 -1.92 4.48
C ILE A 93 -18.40 -0.90 4.16
N VAL A 94 -17.99 0.34 3.90
CA VAL A 94 -18.91 1.38 3.39
C VAL A 94 -19.32 1.09 1.94
N PRO A 95 -20.48 1.60 1.46
CA PRO A 95 -21.03 1.24 0.16
C PRO A 95 -20.07 1.46 -1.02
N GLU A 96 -19.31 2.56 -1.02
CA GLU A 96 -18.36 2.95 -2.08
C GLU A 96 -17.27 1.90 -2.32
N MET A 97 -16.92 1.13 -1.29
CA MET A 97 -15.91 0.07 -1.39
C MET A 97 -16.34 -1.05 -2.36
N LYS A 98 -17.64 -1.29 -2.54
CA LYS A 98 -18.14 -2.34 -3.45
C LYS A 98 -17.79 -2.00 -4.90
N ASP A 99 -17.99 -0.77 -5.31
CA ASP A 99 -17.67 -0.31 -6.67
C ASP A 99 -16.15 -0.32 -6.89
N ILE A 100 -15.37 0.08 -5.87
CA ILE A 100 -13.91 0.03 -5.92
C ILE A 100 -13.43 -1.42 -6.06
N PHE A 101 -13.97 -2.37 -5.31
CA PHE A 101 -13.61 -3.79 -5.45
C PHE A 101 -13.94 -4.35 -6.83
N GLN A 102 -15.09 -3.96 -7.39
CA GLN A 102 -15.45 -4.37 -8.75
C GLN A 102 -14.43 -3.85 -9.78
N LEU A 103 -14.05 -2.57 -9.69
CA LEU A 103 -13.03 -1.99 -10.55
C LEU A 103 -11.66 -2.67 -10.38
N VAL A 104 -11.21 -2.88 -9.14
CA VAL A 104 -9.94 -3.57 -8.86
C VAL A 104 -9.92 -4.97 -9.46
N LYS A 105 -11.03 -5.71 -9.34
CA LYS A 105 -11.22 -7.04 -9.93
C LYS A 105 -11.18 -6.99 -11.45
N ASP A 106 -11.96 -6.11 -12.07
CA ASP A 106 -12.13 -6.04 -13.53
C ASP A 106 -10.82 -5.66 -14.26
N TYR A 107 -10.00 -4.84 -13.62
CA TYR A 107 -8.69 -4.44 -14.13
C TYR A 107 -7.53 -5.33 -13.65
N ASP A 108 -7.83 -6.41 -12.91
CA ASP A 108 -6.83 -7.30 -12.30
C ASP A 108 -5.72 -6.53 -11.54
N ALA A 109 -6.13 -5.46 -10.86
CA ALA A 109 -5.25 -4.58 -10.10
C ALA A 109 -4.98 -5.13 -8.69
N VAL A 110 -4.00 -4.55 -8.01
CA VAL A 110 -3.68 -4.82 -6.61
C VAL A 110 -4.46 -3.86 -5.72
N LEU A 111 -5.06 -4.35 -4.65
CA LEU A 111 -5.60 -3.54 -3.56
C LEU A 111 -4.64 -3.59 -2.37
N GLY A 112 -4.14 -2.43 -1.94
CA GLY A 112 -3.31 -2.29 -0.74
C GLY A 112 -4.08 -1.67 0.41
N THR A 113 -3.91 -2.22 1.62
CA THR A 113 -4.63 -1.76 2.83
C THR A 113 -4.15 -0.40 3.33
N ALA A 114 -2.95 0.00 2.96
CA ALA A 114 -2.35 1.28 3.36
C ALA A 114 -2.34 1.48 4.89
N HIS A 115 -2.95 2.55 5.43
CA HIS A 115 -2.85 2.90 6.85
C HIS A 115 -4.16 2.64 7.65
N ILE A 116 -5.04 1.79 7.14
CA ILE A 116 -6.22 1.38 7.91
C ILE A 116 -5.82 0.49 9.09
N SER A 117 -6.68 0.33 10.08
CA SER A 117 -6.38 -0.47 11.26
C SER A 117 -6.30 -1.97 10.94
N PRO A 118 -5.71 -2.79 11.84
CA PRO A 118 -5.75 -4.25 11.69
C PRO A 118 -7.18 -4.79 11.56
N GLU A 119 -8.11 -4.32 12.38
CA GLU A 119 -9.52 -4.74 12.35
C GLU A 119 -10.17 -4.40 11.01
N GLU A 120 -9.96 -3.18 10.52
CA GLU A 120 -10.45 -2.76 9.21
C GLU A 120 -9.83 -3.62 8.09
N SER A 121 -8.55 -3.99 8.21
CA SER A 121 -7.86 -4.83 7.24
C SER A 121 -8.51 -6.21 7.10
N PHE A 122 -8.95 -6.83 8.20
CA PHE A 122 -9.70 -8.09 8.16
C PHE A 122 -11.05 -7.92 7.46
N ILE A 123 -11.82 -6.88 7.83
CA ILE A 123 -13.14 -6.60 7.23
C ILE A 123 -13.00 -6.35 5.72
N VAL A 124 -12.00 -5.57 5.33
CA VAL A 124 -11.72 -5.25 3.93
C VAL A 124 -11.27 -6.48 3.15
N CYS A 125 -10.35 -7.29 3.69
CA CYS A 125 -9.87 -8.49 3.02
C CYS A 125 -10.98 -9.52 2.81
N ASP A 126 -11.84 -9.73 3.82
CA ASP A 126 -13.01 -10.60 3.72
C ASP A 126 -13.95 -10.15 2.60
N ALA A 127 -14.37 -8.89 2.63
CA ALA A 127 -15.28 -8.33 1.64
C ALA A 127 -14.66 -8.29 0.23
N ALA A 128 -13.36 -7.98 0.12
CA ALA A 128 -12.65 -7.96 -1.16
C ALA A 128 -12.54 -9.37 -1.78
N ARG A 129 -12.23 -10.39 -0.97
CA ARG A 129 -12.23 -11.78 -1.43
C ARG A 129 -13.62 -12.24 -1.85
N ALA A 130 -14.65 -11.91 -1.08
CA ALA A 130 -16.05 -12.20 -1.45
C ALA A 130 -16.46 -11.54 -2.76
N ALA A 131 -15.95 -10.32 -3.06
CA ALA A 131 -16.15 -9.63 -4.33
C ALA A 131 -15.31 -10.21 -5.49
N GLY A 132 -14.33 -11.07 -5.22
CA GLY A 132 -13.46 -11.71 -6.21
C GLY A 132 -12.17 -10.94 -6.52
N VAL A 133 -11.75 -10.01 -5.67
CA VAL A 133 -10.44 -9.37 -5.76
C VAL A 133 -9.34 -10.39 -5.48
N LYS A 134 -8.42 -10.58 -6.43
CA LYS A 134 -7.39 -11.62 -6.36
C LYS A 134 -6.08 -11.18 -5.70
N LYS A 135 -5.73 -9.91 -5.81
CA LYS A 135 -4.43 -9.37 -5.41
C LYS A 135 -4.58 -8.41 -4.24
N LEU A 136 -4.30 -8.89 -3.04
CA LEU A 136 -4.39 -8.12 -1.80
C LEU A 136 -3.00 -7.98 -1.18
N VAL A 137 -2.66 -6.77 -0.77
CA VAL A 137 -1.42 -6.44 -0.06
C VAL A 137 -1.76 -5.75 1.25
N VAL A 138 -1.29 -6.31 2.36
CA VAL A 138 -1.29 -5.62 3.66
C VAL A 138 -0.01 -4.80 3.74
N THR A 139 -0.17 -3.49 3.73
CA THR A 139 0.92 -2.53 3.64
C THR A 139 1.62 -2.38 4.98
N HIS A 140 2.94 -2.55 5.01
CA HIS A 140 3.83 -2.37 6.18
C HIS A 140 3.13 -2.66 7.53
N PRO A 141 2.62 -3.90 7.75
CA PRO A 141 1.81 -4.23 8.93
C PRO A 141 2.54 -4.01 10.25
N GLU A 142 3.88 -4.06 10.25
CA GLU A 142 4.73 -3.81 11.41
C GLU A 142 4.90 -2.32 11.74
N TRP A 143 4.54 -1.43 10.81
CA TRP A 143 4.73 0.00 11.03
C TRP A 143 3.81 0.50 12.15
N TRP A 144 4.35 1.31 13.07
CA TRP A 144 3.65 1.81 14.26
C TRP A 144 2.27 2.43 14.00
N VAL A 145 2.03 2.91 12.77
CA VAL A 145 0.71 3.44 12.36
C VAL A 145 -0.30 2.31 12.18
N VAL A 146 0.10 1.17 11.61
CA VAL A 146 -0.77 0.00 11.43
C VAL A 146 -0.75 -0.88 12.67
N ASP A 147 0.46 -1.25 13.14
CA ASP A 147 0.70 -1.95 14.41
C ASP A 147 -0.04 -3.28 14.49
N MET A 148 0.03 -4.07 13.41
CA MET A 148 -0.62 -5.38 13.34
C MET A 148 0.24 -6.43 14.04
N SER A 149 -0.32 -7.16 15.00
CA SER A 149 0.37 -8.22 15.73
C SER A 149 0.86 -9.34 14.80
N ILE A 150 1.90 -10.08 15.21
CA ILE A 150 2.41 -11.23 14.44
C ILE A 150 1.31 -12.29 14.27
N GLU A 151 0.50 -12.52 15.30
CA GLU A 151 -0.63 -13.45 15.26
C GLU A 151 -1.68 -13.02 14.24
N ASP A 152 -2.01 -11.73 14.18
CA ASP A 152 -2.93 -11.19 13.18
C ASP A 152 -2.34 -11.29 11.77
N GLN A 153 -1.04 -11.08 11.61
CA GLN A 153 -0.37 -11.25 10.33
C GLN A 153 -0.40 -12.72 9.85
N LYS A 154 -0.18 -13.69 10.76
CA LYS A 154 -0.34 -15.13 10.47
C LYS A 154 -1.78 -15.44 10.08
N ARG A 155 -2.75 -14.91 10.83
CA ARG A 155 -4.18 -15.13 10.61
C ARG A 155 -4.64 -14.55 9.26
N ILE A 156 -4.32 -13.31 8.96
CA ILE A 156 -4.77 -12.65 7.73
C ILE A 156 -4.18 -13.31 6.48
N VAL A 157 -2.93 -13.79 6.54
CA VAL A 157 -2.33 -14.60 5.47
C VAL A 157 -3.06 -15.92 5.31
N LYS A 158 -3.30 -16.64 6.41
CA LYS A 158 -3.99 -17.94 6.37
C LYS A 158 -5.41 -17.83 5.83
N ASP A 159 -6.15 -16.80 6.27
CA ASP A 159 -7.58 -16.68 5.98
C ASP A 159 -7.83 -16.09 4.58
N TYR A 160 -6.94 -15.21 4.09
CA TYR A 160 -7.17 -14.45 2.85
C TYR A 160 -6.06 -14.55 1.82
N ASP A 161 -5.00 -15.32 2.04
CA ASP A 161 -3.86 -15.45 1.11
C ASP A 161 -3.35 -14.10 0.59
N VAL A 162 -3.12 -13.16 1.49
CA VAL A 162 -2.60 -11.81 1.19
C VAL A 162 -1.09 -11.82 1.14
N LEU A 163 -0.49 -10.85 0.44
CA LEU A 163 0.92 -10.52 0.59
C LEU A 163 1.09 -9.48 1.70
N LEU A 164 2.10 -9.69 2.54
CA LEU A 164 2.53 -8.73 3.56
C LEU A 164 3.68 -7.90 3.00
N GLU A 165 3.48 -6.61 2.79
CA GLU A 165 4.53 -5.71 2.33
C GLU A 165 5.44 -5.34 3.50
N ARG A 166 6.71 -5.73 3.41
CA ARG A 166 7.75 -5.42 4.41
C ARG A 166 8.60 -4.27 3.93
N CYS A 167 8.42 -3.11 4.55
CA CYS A 167 9.15 -1.91 4.18
C CYS A 167 10.50 -1.83 4.90
N TYR A 168 11.52 -1.29 4.21
CA TYR A 168 12.85 -1.10 4.77
C TYR A 168 12.85 -0.24 6.04
N ALA A 169 12.10 0.85 6.02
CA ALA A 169 12.06 1.81 7.11
C ALA A 169 10.69 2.44 7.26
N GLN A 170 10.46 3.01 8.44
CA GLN A 170 9.26 3.77 8.76
C GLN A 170 9.63 5.20 9.18
N ASN A 171 8.82 6.16 8.77
CA ASN A 171 8.96 7.55 9.19
C ASN A 171 8.50 7.69 10.65
N MET A 172 9.35 8.29 11.48
CA MET A 172 9.09 8.54 12.89
C MET A 172 8.71 10.00 13.19
N GLY A 173 8.58 10.82 12.15
CA GLY A 173 8.37 12.25 12.28
C GLY A 173 9.65 13.05 12.63
N GLY A 174 9.58 14.37 12.51
CA GLY A 174 10.69 15.26 12.88
C GLY A 174 12.00 15.03 12.10
N GLY A 175 11.90 14.59 10.85
CA GLY A 175 13.07 14.31 10.02
C GLY A 175 13.83 13.03 10.40
N LYS A 176 13.18 12.08 11.07
CA LYS A 176 13.78 10.82 11.53
C LYS A 176 13.06 9.62 10.93
N TYR A 177 13.83 8.55 10.72
CA TYR A 177 13.28 7.25 10.36
C TYR A 177 13.82 6.14 11.28
N LYS A 178 13.13 5.01 11.31
CA LYS A 178 13.57 3.78 11.96
C LYS A 178 13.70 2.69 10.88
N SER A 179 14.83 2.02 10.83
CA SER A 179 14.99 0.81 10.01
C SER A 179 14.18 -0.33 10.59
N ASN A 180 13.41 -1.04 9.76
CA ASN A 180 12.60 -2.19 10.15
C ASN A 180 13.27 -3.53 9.88
N LEU A 181 14.55 -3.57 9.50
CA LEU A 181 15.22 -4.81 9.12
C LEU A 181 15.17 -5.89 10.20
N PRO A 182 15.47 -5.61 11.49
CA PRO A 182 15.37 -6.62 12.55
C PRO A 182 13.96 -7.17 12.70
N GLU A 183 12.96 -6.30 12.80
CA GLU A 183 11.55 -6.69 12.93
C GLU A 183 11.06 -7.47 11.72
N ASN A 184 11.45 -7.04 10.52
CA ASN A 184 11.11 -7.74 9.29
C ASN A 184 11.66 -9.16 9.26
N LEU A 185 12.92 -9.34 9.68
CA LEU A 185 13.54 -10.66 9.74
C LEU A 185 12.83 -11.59 10.74
N GLU A 186 12.48 -11.07 11.93
CA GLU A 186 11.74 -11.81 12.95
C GLU A 186 10.39 -12.27 12.41
N VAL A 187 9.62 -11.34 11.85
CA VAL A 187 8.28 -11.66 11.34
C VAL A 187 8.33 -12.59 10.12
N ILE A 188 9.31 -12.43 9.22
CA ILE A 188 9.49 -13.36 8.09
C ILE A 188 9.78 -14.78 8.59
N ARG A 189 10.55 -14.96 9.67
CA ARG A 189 10.78 -16.28 10.29
C ARG A 189 9.52 -16.86 10.88
N GLU A 190 8.66 -16.05 11.48
CA GLU A 190 7.43 -16.46 12.15
C GLU A 190 6.28 -16.72 11.17
N VAL A 191 6.07 -15.85 10.18
CA VAL A 191 4.96 -15.94 9.20
C VAL A 191 5.35 -16.78 7.99
N GLY A 192 6.64 -16.87 7.68
CA GLY A 192 7.18 -17.48 6.47
C GLY A 192 7.35 -16.45 5.34
N TYR A 193 8.10 -16.85 4.32
CA TYR A 193 8.51 -15.95 3.21
C TYR A 193 7.56 -15.96 2.00
N LYS A 194 6.69 -16.97 1.87
CA LYS A 194 5.87 -17.18 0.67
C LYS A 194 4.89 -16.03 0.41
N ASN A 195 4.38 -15.44 1.48
CA ASN A 195 3.43 -14.33 1.43
C ASN A 195 4.10 -12.99 1.79
N VAL A 196 5.39 -12.84 1.50
CA VAL A 196 6.15 -11.62 1.78
C VAL A 196 6.52 -10.91 0.49
N LEU A 197 6.30 -9.61 0.47
CA LEU A 197 6.77 -8.66 -0.51
C LEU A 197 7.70 -7.66 0.20
N ILE A 198 8.95 -7.55 -0.22
CA ILE A 198 9.87 -6.54 0.31
C ILE A 198 9.81 -5.26 -0.53
N SER A 199 9.83 -4.12 0.13
CA SER A 199 9.87 -2.80 -0.51
C SER A 199 10.69 -1.82 0.33
N THR A 200 10.96 -0.66 -0.19
CA THR A 200 11.68 0.37 0.58
C THR A 200 10.76 1.33 1.30
N ASP A 201 9.56 1.54 0.79
CA ASP A 201 8.70 2.69 1.10
C ASP A 201 9.51 4.01 1.12
N GLY A 202 10.50 4.08 0.22
CA GLY A 202 11.42 5.19 0.06
C GLY A 202 10.77 6.40 -0.60
N GLY A 203 11.50 7.52 -0.62
CA GLY A 203 11.05 8.77 -1.23
C GLY A 203 10.75 9.89 -0.24
N GLN A 204 10.74 9.58 1.06
CA GLN A 204 10.81 10.61 2.09
C GLN A 204 12.28 11.09 2.19
N THR A 205 12.47 12.38 2.45
CA THR A 205 13.80 13.01 2.52
C THR A 205 14.67 12.47 3.65
N GLU A 206 14.06 11.88 4.66
CA GLU A 206 14.71 11.28 5.81
C GLU A 206 15.32 9.92 5.54
N ASN A 207 14.72 9.17 4.61
CA ASN A 207 15.13 7.80 4.31
C ASN A 207 16.37 7.78 3.40
N PRO A 208 17.17 6.72 3.44
CA PRO A 208 18.18 6.48 2.41
C PRO A 208 17.52 6.43 1.03
N HIS A 209 18.29 6.79 0.00
CA HIS A 209 17.82 6.64 -1.37
C HIS A 209 17.39 5.19 -1.64
N TRP A 210 16.34 4.98 -2.42
CA TRP A 210 15.66 3.68 -2.54
C TRP A 210 16.60 2.53 -2.99
N GLU A 211 17.56 2.78 -3.87
CA GLU A 211 18.51 1.74 -4.28
C GLU A 211 19.46 1.34 -3.15
N ILE A 212 19.87 2.29 -2.31
CA ILE A 212 20.73 2.02 -1.13
C ILE A 212 19.91 1.20 -0.12
N ALA A 213 18.70 1.62 0.16
CA ALA A 213 17.79 0.93 1.07
C ALA A 213 17.49 -0.50 0.60
N MET A 214 17.21 -0.71 -0.69
CA MET A 214 16.97 -2.05 -1.25
C MET A 214 18.22 -2.92 -1.22
N GLN A 215 19.40 -2.36 -1.52
CA GLN A 215 20.67 -3.08 -1.41
C GLN A 215 20.92 -3.55 0.02
N GLN A 216 20.74 -2.67 1.00
CA GLN A 216 20.87 -3.03 2.41
C GLN A 216 19.85 -4.10 2.83
N TYR A 217 18.62 -4.01 2.33
CA TYR A 217 17.57 -5.00 2.61
C TYR A 217 17.96 -6.40 2.10
N LEU A 218 18.52 -6.47 0.88
CA LEU A 218 18.91 -7.75 0.28
C LEU A 218 20.19 -8.35 0.89
N GLN A 219 21.01 -7.54 1.55
CA GLN A 219 22.24 -7.99 2.24
C GLN A 219 21.99 -8.41 3.69
N TYR A 220 20.91 -7.97 4.32
CA TYR A 220 20.55 -8.29 5.69
C TYR A 220 19.93 -9.67 5.81
#